data_82aaf3e75b7f586a50fe012093bb4aaf
#
_entry.id   82aaf3e75b7f586a50fe012093bb4aaf
#
_cell.length_a   1.000
_cell.length_b   1.000
_cell.length_c   1.000
_cell.angle_alpha   90.00
_cell.angle_beta   90.00
_cell.angle_gamma   90.00
#
_symmetry.space_group_name_H-M   'P 1'
#
loop_
_entity.id
_entity.type
_entity.pdbx_description
1 polymer ?
#
loop_
_entity_poly.entity_id
_entity_poly.type
_entity_poly.pdbx_seq_one_letter_code
_entity_poly.pdbx_strand_id
1 'polypeptide(L)'
;VSTNNHLIKPEAEKEYNILNLGPTHPATHGIFQNILKMDGEIIMHADPTVGYIHRAFEKIAEHRPYNQITPLTDRLNYCSSPINNMGWHMTVEKLIGCEVPKRADYLRVIIMELSRISDHVICTTIIGQDTGATTGFLYFFQMREKIYEIFEEVCGARLTTNIGRVGGMERDFSEVAWAKLKIFMVEFPKFLKEFQSLIERNRIFMDRTIDCGPITGERALAYGFTGPNLRAAGIDYDVRVANPYSSYQDFDFSIPIGSNGDTYDRFMVRIQEMWESVSIIKQALDKMPKGEFHADVPEFYLPNKEDVYSKMEALIYHFKIVMGEMDVPKGEVYHSVEGGNGELGFYLISDGNRSPFRLHFRRPCFIYYQAYPEMITGGLLSDAILTMSSMNVIAGELDA
;
A
#
# COMPACT_ATOMS: atom_id res chain seq x y z
N VAL A 1 -9.24 50.04 -57.06
CA VAL A 1 -8.52 49.53 -55.90
C VAL A 1 -9.54 48.74 -55.07
N SER A 2 -9.57 47.44 -55.27
CA SER A 2 -10.48 46.49 -54.58
C SER A 2 -9.84 46.08 -53.27
N THR A 3 -10.40 46.47 -52.16
CA THR A 3 -10.05 45.99 -50.84
C THR A 3 -10.83 44.72 -50.53
N ASN A 4 -10.20 43.56 -50.74
CA ASN A 4 -10.69 42.29 -50.20
C ASN A 4 -10.53 42.27 -48.68
N ASN A 5 -11.61 42.62 -47.96
CA ASN A 5 -11.74 42.29 -46.56
C ASN A 5 -12.06 40.81 -46.45
N HIS A 6 -11.06 39.96 -46.28
CA HIS A 6 -11.25 38.63 -45.73
C HIS A 6 -11.73 38.78 -44.27
N LEU A 7 -13.04 38.74 -44.10
CA LEU A 7 -13.65 38.51 -42.76
C LEU A 7 -13.10 37.15 -42.26
N ILE A 8 -12.13 37.22 -41.37
CA ILE A 8 -11.75 36.09 -40.52
C ILE A 8 -13.03 35.74 -39.74
N LYS A 9 -13.70 34.67 -40.14
CA LYS A 9 -14.78 34.12 -39.33
C LYS A 9 -14.15 33.79 -37.98
N PRO A 10 -14.74 34.27 -36.84
CA PRO A 10 -14.29 33.80 -35.55
C PRO A 10 -14.40 32.27 -35.53
N GLU A 11 -13.34 31.57 -35.16
CA GLU A 11 -13.43 30.13 -34.86
C GLU A 11 -14.63 29.96 -33.95
N ALA A 12 -15.59 29.14 -34.41
CA ALA A 12 -16.74 28.81 -33.57
C ALA A 12 -16.19 28.27 -32.23
N GLU A 13 -16.57 28.90 -31.13
CA GLU A 13 -16.20 28.41 -29.81
C GLU A 13 -16.61 26.93 -29.76
N LYS A 14 -15.61 26.06 -29.63
CA LYS A 14 -15.84 24.62 -29.61
C LYS A 14 -16.60 24.31 -28.33
N GLU A 15 -17.85 23.87 -28.44
CA GLU A 15 -18.62 23.43 -27.28
C GLU A 15 -18.05 22.10 -26.77
N TYR A 16 -17.59 22.10 -25.54
CA TYR A 16 -17.09 20.90 -24.85
C TYR A 16 -18.17 20.35 -23.92
N ASN A 17 -18.29 19.04 -23.85
CA ASN A 17 -19.13 18.38 -22.88
C ASN A 17 -18.41 18.33 -21.52
N ILE A 18 -19.15 18.61 -20.44
CA ILE A 18 -18.64 18.43 -19.09
C ILE A 18 -19.25 17.15 -18.52
N LEU A 19 -18.40 16.21 -18.16
CA LEU A 19 -18.79 14.97 -17.49
C LEU A 19 -18.34 15.01 -16.03
N ASN A 20 -19.28 14.81 -15.13
CA ASN A 20 -18.98 14.65 -13.71
C ASN A 20 -18.87 13.14 -13.40
N LEU A 21 -17.65 12.63 -13.25
CA LEU A 21 -17.34 11.26 -12.91
C LEU A 21 -17.14 11.12 -11.40
N GLY A 22 -18.19 10.66 -10.70
CA GLY A 22 -18.19 10.47 -9.25
C GLY A 22 -18.72 11.66 -8.46
N PRO A 23 -18.72 11.61 -7.10
CA PRO A 23 -18.23 10.49 -6.28
C PRO A 23 -19.13 9.25 -6.30
N THR A 24 -20.41 9.38 -6.65
CA THR A 24 -21.38 8.27 -6.68
C THR A 24 -21.24 7.47 -7.97
N HIS A 25 -20.06 6.93 -8.24
CA HIS A 25 -19.78 6.10 -9.41
C HIS A 25 -18.86 4.94 -9.04
N PRO A 26 -19.12 3.70 -9.51
CA PRO A 26 -18.28 2.54 -9.19
C PRO A 26 -16.80 2.72 -9.54
N ALA A 27 -16.50 3.35 -10.68
CA ALA A 27 -15.15 3.59 -11.14
C ALA A 27 -14.35 4.59 -10.27
N THR A 28 -15.02 5.40 -9.45
CA THR A 28 -14.40 6.34 -8.49
C THR A 28 -14.45 5.82 -7.06
N HIS A 29 -14.71 4.52 -6.88
CA HIS A 29 -14.86 3.84 -5.59
C HIS A 29 -15.87 4.50 -4.63
N GLY A 30 -16.72 5.40 -5.14
CA GLY A 30 -17.71 6.14 -4.36
C GLY A 30 -17.14 7.30 -3.51
N ILE A 31 -15.88 7.68 -3.69
CA ILE A 31 -15.14 8.49 -2.71
C ILE A 31 -14.31 9.63 -3.28
N PHE A 32 -14.16 9.73 -4.57
CA PHE A 32 -13.56 10.90 -5.21
C PHE A 32 -14.28 11.26 -6.51
N GLN A 33 -14.11 12.49 -6.94
CA GLN A 33 -14.79 13.08 -8.07
C GLN A 33 -13.76 13.53 -9.10
N ASN A 34 -14.08 13.32 -10.37
CA ASN A 34 -13.34 13.91 -11.48
C ASN A 34 -14.30 14.68 -12.37
N ILE A 35 -14.07 15.97 -12.54
CA ILE A 35 -14.79 16.78 -13.52
C ILE A 35 -13.97 16.77 -14.81
N LEU A 36 -14.52 16.13 -15.84
CA LEU A 36 -13.85 15.94 -17.11
C LEU A 36 -14.45 16.89 -18.16
N LYS A 37 -13.59 17.63 -18.86
CA LYS A 37 -13.95 18.40 -20.05
C LYS A 37 -13.64 17.55 -21.27
N MET A 38 -14.66 17.23 -22.08
CA MET A 38 -14.58 16.24 -23.13
C MET A 38 -14.85 16.85 -24.50
N ASP A 39 -14.10 16.39 -25.52
CA ASP A 39 -14.37 16.58 -26.93
C ASP A 39 -14.76 15.24 -27.54
N GLY A 40 -16.06 14.96 -27.62
CA GLY A 40 -16.55 13.62 -27.87
C GLY A 40 -16.15 12.66 -26.72
N GLU A 41 -15.34 11.64 -27.00
CA GLU A 41 -14.82 10.69 -26.01
C GLU A 41 -13.41 11.04 -25.52
N ILE A 42 -12.78 12.07 -26.08
CA ILE A 42 -11.42 12.48 -25.73
C ILE A 42 -11.46 13.45 -24.55
N ILE A 43 -10.63 13.18 -23.55
CA ILE A 43 -10.47 14.02 -22.35
C ILE A 43 -9.53 15.18 -22.68
N MET A 44 -10.07 16.40 -22.64
CA MET A 44 -9.31 17.63 -22.86
C MET A 44 -8.75 18.22 -21.57
N HIS A 45 -9.44 18.01 -20.46
CA HIS A 45 -9.01 18.47 -19.13
C HIS A 45 -9.71 17.65 -18.05
N ALA A 46 -8.99 17.43 -16.94
CA ALA A 46 -9.50 16.73 -15.78
C ALA A 46 -9.21 17.53 -14.51
N ASP A 47 -10.23 17.66 -13.66
CA ASP A 47 -10.14 18.33 -12.35
C ASP A 47 -10.59 17.34 -11.26
N PRO A 48 -9.64 16.61 -10.64
CA PRO A 48 -9.93 15.65 -9.60
C PRO A 48 -10.15 16.36 -8.26
N THR A 49 -11.20 15.97 -7.55
CA THR A 49 -11.49 16.42 -6.19
C THR A 49 -11.41 15.21 -5.26
N VAL A 50 -10.61 15.31 -4.21
CA VAL A 50 -10.42 14.32 -3.15
C VAL A 50 -10.90 14.89 -1.82
N GLY A 51 -10.98 14.07 -0.76
CA GLY A 51 -11.37 14.51 0.57
C GLY A 51 -12.71 13.96 1.05
N TYR A 52 -13.44 13.21 0.23
CA TYR A 52 -14.77 12.67 0.61
C TYR A 52 -14.71 11.65 1.76
N ILE A 53 -13.56 11.01 1.97
CA ILE A 53 -13.31 10.09 3.10
C ILE A 53 -12.25 10.65 4.06
N HIS A 54 -11.93 11.94 3.98
CA HIS A 54 -10.97 12.56 4.89
C HIS A 54 -11.50 12.55 6.33
N ARG A 55 -10.76 11.88 7.22
CA ARG A 55 -11.13 11.70 8.62
C ARG A 55 -10.13 12.29 9.59
N ALA A 56 -9.22 13.14 9.11
CA ALA A 56 -8.19 13.82 9.89
C ALA A 56 -7.33 12.84 10.73
N PHE A 57 -6.84 11.77 10.14
CA PHE A 57 -6.05 10.73 10.83
C PHE A 57 -4.86 11.29 11.59
N GLU A 58 -4.11 12.19 10.98
CA GLU A 58 -2.97 12.84 11.61
C GLU A 58 -3.40 13.62 12.86
N LYS A 59 -4.50 14.36 12.77
CA LYS A 59 -5.02 15.14 13.89
C LYS A 59 -5.59 14.28 15.01
N ILE A 60 -6.25 13.17 14.66
CA ILE A 60 -6.71 12.19 15.65
C ILE A 60 -5.52 11.54 16.36
N ALA A 61 -4.45 11.22 15.63
CA ALA A 61 -3.25 10.61 16.18
C ALA A 61 -2.57 11.50 17.23
N GLU A 62 -2.57 12.82 17.05
CA GLU A 62 -2.05 13.78 18.05
C GLU A 62 -2.81 13.78 19.38
N HIS A 63 -4.02 13.22 19.41
CA HIS A 63 -4.87 13.11 20.61
C HIS A 63 -5.05 11.68 21.13
N ARG A 64 -4.29 10.71 20.57
CA ARG A 64 -4.36 9.30 20.95
C ARG A 64 -3.04 8.82 21.52
N PRO A 65 -3.05 7.94 22.52
CA PRO A 65 -1.85 7.25 22.96
C PRO A 65 -1.23 6.43 21.84
N TYR A 66 0.08 6.23 21.87
CA TYR A 66 0.85 5.55 20.82
C TYR A 66 0.28 4.18 20.44
N ASN A 67 -0.18 3.38 21.40
CA ASN A 67 -0.80 2.07 21.15
C ASN A 67 -2.17 2.16 20.47
N GLN A 68 -2.89 3.26 20.62
CA GLN A 68 -4.21 3.49 20.00
C GLN A 68 -4.12 4.08 18.57
N ILE A 69 -2.92 4.41 18.09
CA ILE A 69 -2.70 4.90 16.73
C ILE A 69 -2.67 3.72 15.73
N THR A 70 -2.24 2.55 16.15
CA THR A 70 -2.17 1.36 15.27
C THR A 70 -3.47 1.10 14.49
N PRO A 71 -4.69 1.16 15.07
CA PRO A 71 -5.91 1.00 14.30
C PRO A 71 -6.17 2.11 13.27
N LEU A 72 -5.54 3.27 13.39
CA LEU A 72 -5.62 4.33 12.37
C LEU A 72 -4.72 3.99 11.18
N THR A 73 -3.52 3.44 11.44
CA THR A 73 -2.60 3.06 10.38
C THR A 73 -3.12 1.91 9.52
N ASP A 74 -3.92 0.98 10.09
CA ASP A 74 -4.63 -0.07 9.34
C ASP A 74 -5.43 0.50 8.16
N ARG A 75 -6.04 1.66 8.35
CA ARG A 75 -6.99 2.25 7.41
C ARG A 75 -6.36 3.23 6.43
N LEU A 76 -5.04 3.33 6.40
CA LEU A 76 -4.31 3.99 5.31
C LEU A 76 -4.48 3.16 4.04
N ASN A 77 -3.58 2.29 3.72
CA ASN A 77 -3.79 1.27 2.70
C ASN A 77 -4.41 0.02 3.35
N TYR A 78 -5.73 -0.06 3.37
CA TYR A 78 -6.44 -1.18 4.02
C TYR A 78 -6.26 -2.52 3.29
N CYS A 79 -5.75 -2.52 2.06
CA CYS A 79 -5.43 -3.75 1.32
C CYS A 79 -4.15 -4.41 1.84
N SER A 80 -3.25 -3.61 2.43
CA SER A 80 -1.97 -4.05 2.99
C SER A 80 -1.75 -3.55 4.42
N SER A 81 -2.78 -3.61 5.27
CA SER A 81 -2.74 -3.13 6.66
C SER A 81 -1.54 -3.60 7.50
N PRO A 82 -1.07 -4.87 7.41
CA PRO A 82 0.11 -5.28 8.15
C PRO A 82 1.37 -4.45 7.88
N ILE A 83 1.59 -4.04 6.62
CA ILE A 83 2.75 -3.20 6.27
C ILE A 83 2.66 -1.85 6.97
N ASN A 84 1.47 -1.25 6.99
CA ASN A 84 1.25 0.05 7.63
C ASN A 84 1.50 -0.01 9.14
N ASN A 85 0.99 -1.06 9.79
CA ASN A 85 1.19 -1.29 11.22
C ASN A 85 2.65 -1.48 11.58
N MET A 86 3.36 -2.32 10.80
CA MET A 86 4.78 -2.57 11.03
C MET A 86 5.58 -1.29 10.83
N GLY A 87 5.27 -0.48 9.81
CA GLY A 87 5.89 0.83 9.61
C GLY A 87 5.73 1.77 10.81
N TRP A 88 4.52 1.82 11.38
CA TRP A 88 4.26 2.57 12.60
C TRP A 88 5.06 2.06 13.80
N HIS A 89 5.03 0.74 14.05
CA HIS A 89 5.74 0.15 15.19
C HIS A 89 7.25 0.38 15.07
N MET A 90 7.84 0.16 13.88
CA MET A 90 9.25 0.42 13.62
C MET A 90 9.63 1.90 13.79
N THR A 91 8.70 2.81 13.49
CA THR A 91 8.91 4.25 13.75
C THR A 91 9.04 4.53 15.23
N VAL A 92 8.15 3.96 16.07
CA VAL A 92 8.23 4.09 17.53
C VAL A 92 9.47 3.39 18.08
N GLU A 93 9.80 2.18 17.60
CA GLU A 93 11.01 1.44 17.98
C GLU A 93 12.28 2.23 17.70
N LYS A 94 12.36 2.88 16.55
CA LYS A 94 13.48 3.76 16.19
C LYS A 94 13.60 4.96 17.14
N LEU A 95 12.48 5.53 17.58
CA LEU A 95 12.47 6.66 18.51
C LEU A 95 12.93 6.24 19.92
N ILE A 96 12.50 5.07 20.40
CA ILE A 96 12.88 4.56 21.73
C ILE A 96 14.23 3.81 21.75
N GLY A 97 14.81 3.55 20.56
CA GLY A 97 16.05 2.78 20.44
C GLY A 97 15.90 1.29 20.76
N CYS A 98 14.73 0.70 20.51
CA CYS A 98 14.45 -0.71 20.78
C CYS A 98 15.04 -1.61 19.70
N GLU A 99 15.82 -2.61 20.09
CA GLU A 99 16.30 -3.67 19.20
C GLU A 99 15.32 -4.84 19.19
N VAL A 100 14.82 -5.16 17.99
CA VAL A 100 13.85 -6.24 17.81
C VAL A 100 14.56 -7.58 17.60
N PRO A 101 14.09 -8.68 18.21
CA PRO A 101 14.68 -10.00 18.01
C PRO A 101 14.59 -10.44 16.54
N LYS A 102 15.64 -11.09 16.04
CA LYS A 102 15.72 -11.60 14.65
C LYS A 102 14.52 -12.45 14.23
N ARG A 103 13.99 -13.28 15.14
CA ARG A 103 12.79 -14.08 14.85
C ARG A 103 11.58 -13.21 14.56
N ALA A 104 11.37 -12.15 15.36
CA ALA A 104 10.27 -11.21 15.14
C ALA A 104 10.39 -10.50 13.78
N ASP A 105 11.60 -10.10 13.39
CA ASP A 105 11.85 -9.49 12.08
C ASP A 105 11.49 -10.42 10.93
N TYR A 106 11.85 -11.70 11.00
CA TYR A 106 11.50 -12.69 9.99
C TYR A 106 9.99 -12.93 9.89
N LEU A 107 9.30 -12.98 11.04
CA LEU A 107 7.83 -13.08 11.07
C LEU A 107 7.18 -11.84 10.45
N ARG A 108 7.71 -10.64 10.75
CA ARG A 108 7.26 -9.39 10.16
C ARG A 108 7.42 -9.40 8.64
N VAL A 109 8.59 -9.82 8.13
CA VAL A 109 8.83 -9.92 6.68
C VAL A 109 7.83 -10.85 6.02
N ILE A 110 7.57 -12.05 6.58
CA ILE A 110 6.58 -12.98 6.03
C ILE A 110 5.20 -12.32 5.94
N ILE A 111 4.74 -11.65 6.99
CA ILE A 111 3.42 -11.01 7.00
C ILE A 111 3.37 -9.81 6.04
N MET A 112 4.42 -9.01 5.98
CA MET A 112 4.49 -7.87 5.06
C MET A 112 4.47 -8.34 3.60
N GLU A 113 5.19 -9.40 3.25
CA GLU A 113 5.18 -9.91 1.88
C GLU A 113 3.87 -10.64 1.52
N LEU A 114 3.23 -11.36 2.44
CA LEU A 114 1.86 -11.86 2.24
C LEU A 114 0.87 -10.71 2.00
N SER A 115 1.03 -9.63 2.74
CA SER A 115 0.22 -8.42 2.62
C SER A 115 0.44 -7.74 1.27
N ARG A 116 1.68 -7.65 0.80
CA ARG A 116 2.03 -7.14 -0.54
C ARG A 116 1.40 -7.98 -1.63
N ILE A 117 1.49 -9.32 -1.54
CA ILE A 117 0.81 -10.22 -2.48
C ILE A 117 -0.69 -9.94 -2.49
N SER A 118 -1.34 -9.80 -1.32
CA SER A 118 -2.77 -9.52 -1.22
C SER A 118 -3.15 -8.20 -1.92
N ASP A 119 -2.35 -7.15 -1.78
CA ASP A 119 -2.57 -5.84 -2.41
C ASP A 119 -2.39 -5.92 -3.94
N HIS A 120 -1.32 -6.56 -4.39
CA HIS A 120 -1.06 -6.73 -5.83
C HIS A 120 -2.08 -7.63 -6.51
N VAL A 121 -2.61 -8.65 -5.83
CA VAL A 121 -3.74 -9.46 -6.32
C VAL A 121 -4.94 -8.57 -6.60
N ILE A 122 -5.30 -7.67 -5.67
CA ILE A 122 -6.43 -6.75 -5.88
C ILE A 122 -6.18 -5.87 -7.10
N CYS A 123 -5.05 -5.18 -7.14
CA CYS A 123 -4.74 -4.24 -8.21
C CYS A 123 -4.75 -4.93 -9.60
N THR A 124 -4.01 -6.02 -9.73
CA THR A 124 -3.87 -6.73 -11.03
C THR A 124 -5.18 -7.34 -11.49
N THR A 125 -6.02 -7.81 -10.58
CA THR A 125 -7.33 -8.37 -10.93
C THR A 125 -8.36 -7.30 -11.28
N ILE A 126 -8.31 -6.13 -10.65
CA ILE A 126 -9.18 -4.99 -11.00
C ILE A 126 -8.81 -4.47 -12.39
N ILE A 127 -7.53 -4.31 -12.72
CA ILE A 127 -7.08 -3.96 -14.08
C ILE A 127 -7.62 -4.97 -15.11
N GLY A 128 -7.54 -6.27 -14.78
CA GLY A 128 -8.12 -7.32 -15.61
C GLY A 128 -9.65 -7.18 -15.77
N GLN A 129 -10.37 -6.88 -14.71
CA GLN A 129 -11.81 -6.67 -14.71
C GLN A 129 -12.22 -5.48 -15.59
N ASP A 130 -11.51 -4.35 -15.47
CA ASP A 130 -11.79 -3.13 -16.25
C ASP A 130 -11.52 -3.31 -17.74
N THR A 131 -10.68 -4.29 -18.09
CA THR A 131 -10.47 -4.73 -19.48
C THR A 131 -11.43 -5.86 -19.93
N GLY A 132 -12.39 -6.27 -19.08
CA GLY A 132 -13.40 -7.27 -19.38
C GLY A 132 -13.08 -8.71 -18.91
N ALA A 133 -11.94 -8.94 -18.24
CA ALA A 133 -11.53 -10.28 -17.78
C ALA A 133 -12.10 -10.63 -16.38
N THR A 134 -13.42 -10.51 -16.19
CA THR A 134 -14.10 -10.77 -14.90
C THR A 134 -13.85 -12.17 -14.33
N THR A 135 -13.73 -13.18 -15.19
CA THR A 135 -13.41 -14.55 -14.75
C THR A 135 -12.03 -14.62 -14.08
N GLY A 136 -11.05 -13.92 -14.63
CA GLY A 136 -9.71 -13.83 -14.03
C GLY A 136 -9.74 -13.20 -12.64
N PHE A 137 -10.55 -12.15 -12.47
CA PHE A 137 -10.77 -11.51 -11.17
C PHE A 137 -11.30 -12.50 -10.12
N LEU A 138 -12.44 -13.18 -10.40
CA LEU A 138 -13.04 -14.12 -9.45
C LEU A 138 -12.13 -15.31 -9.13
N TYR A 139 -11.44 -15.82 -10.14
CA TYR A 139 -10.53 -16.97 -9.98
C TYR A 139 -9.31 -16.61 -9.10
N PHE A 140 -8.69 -15.49 -9.34
CA PHE A 140 -7.49 -15.12 -8.59
C PHE A 140 -7.79 -14.63 -7.17
N PHE A 141 -9.00 -14.13 -6.93
CA PHE A 141 -9.46 -13.74 -5.59
C PHE A 141 -9.51 -14.91 -4.59
N GLN A 142 -9.63 -16.16 -5.06
CA GLN A 142 -9.52 -17.34 -4.19
C GLN A 142 -8.17 -17.44 -3.48
N MET A 143 -7.10 -16.97 -4.11
CA MET A 143 -5.78 -16.98 -3.47
C MET A 143 -5.68 -15.93 -2.37
N ARG A 144 -6.34 -14.79 -2.55
CA ARG A 144 -6.45 -13.77 -1.51
C ARG A 144 -7.20 -14.28 -0.28
N GLU A 145 -8.26 -15.09 -0.47
CA GLU A 145 -8.97 -15.73 0.63
C GLU A 145 -8.04 -16.62 1.48
N LYS A 146 -7.14 -17.37 0.86
CA LYS A 146 -6.15 -18.18 1.59
C LYS A 146 -5.19 -17.34 2.42
N ILE A 147 -4.79 -16.16 1.94
CA ILE A 147 -4.00 -15.21 2.75
C ILE A 147 -4.81 -14.73 3.95
N TYR A 148 -6.08 -14.43 3.77
CA TYR A 148 -6.96 -14.01 4.87
C TYR A 148 -7.21 -15.11 5.90
N GLU A 149 -7.28 -16.37 5.49
CA GLU A 149 -7.33 -17.50 6.41
C GLU A 149 -6.06 -17.63 7.26
N ILE A 150 -4.88 -17.28 6.69
CA ILE A 150 -3.63 -17.22 7.44
C ILE A 150 -3.69 -16.05 8.44
N PHE A 151 -4.11 -14.86 8.00
CA PHE A 151 -4.21 -13.70 8.87
C PHE A 151 -5.22 -13.93 10.01
N GLU A 152 -6.38 -14.53 9.72
CA GLU A 152 -7.37 -14.88 10.73
C GLU A 152 -6.79 -15.81 11.80
N GLU A 153 -6.00 -16.81 11.39
CA GLU A 153 -5.35 -17.73 12.33
C GLU A 153 -4.28 -17.03 13.18
N VAL A 154 -3.56 -16.06 12.59
CA VAL A 154 -2.45 -15.39 13.26
C VAL A 154 -2.91 -14.27 14.18
N CYS A 155 -3.90 -13.47 13.77
CA CYS A 155 -4.34 -12.27 14.52
C CYS A 155 -5.83 -12.23 14.86
N GLY A 156 -6.63 -13.18 14.36
CA GLY A 156 -8.08 -13.21 14.59
C GLY A 156 -8.89 -12.28 13.69
N ALA A 157 -8.25 -11.60 12.72
CA ALA A 157 -8.91 -10.71 11.77
C ALA A 157 -8.49 -11.02 10.34
N ARG A 158 -9.41 -10.85 9.40
CA ARG A 158 -9.19 -11.14 7.97
C ARG A 158 -8.64 -9.93 7.21
N LEU A 159 -9.14 -8.76 7.54
CA LEU A 159 -8.76 -7.47 6.95
C LEU A 159 -8.09 -6.57 7.99
N THR A 160 -7.87 -5.49 8.16
CA THR A 160 -7.36 -4.63 9.26
C THR A 160 -6.71 -5.45 10.39
N THR A 161 -5.64 -6.14 10.05
CA THR A 161 -4.93 -7.10 10.90
C THR A 161 -3.91 -6.37 11.76
N ASN A 162 -3.93 -6.61 13.06
CA ASN A 162 -3.04 -5.97 14.02
C ASN A 162 -2.30 -7.02 14.86
N ILE A 163 -1.24 -7.56 14.32
CA ILE A 163 -0.39 -8.56 15.00
C ILE A 163 0.93 -7.99 15.48
N GLY A 164 1.45 -6.95 14.84
CA GLY A 164 2.67 -6.27 15.27
C GLY A 164 2.46 -5.52 16.57
N ARG A 165 3.54 -5.41 17.32
CA ARG A 165 3.63 -4.58 18.53
C ARG A 165 4.97 -3.86 18.51
N VAL A 166 5.08 -2.79 19.27
CA VAL A 166 6.36 -2.15 19.52
C VAL A 166 7.27 -3.15 20.25
N GLY A 167 8.41 -3.46 19.65
CA GLY A 167 9.35 -4.47 20.15
C GLY A 167 9.20 -5.85 19.50
N GLY A 168 8.28 -6.08 18.57
CA GLY A 168 8.16 -7.35 17.86
C GLY A 168 6.75 -7.72 17.44
N MET A 169 6.35 -8.95 17.76
CA MET A 169 5.07 -9.55 17.42
C MET A 169 4.28 -9.85 18.70
N GLU A 170 2.95 -9.82 18.64
CA GLU A 170 2.10 -10.19 19.80
C GLU A 170 2.22 -11.67 20.14
N ARG A 171 2.37 -12.52 19.15
CA ARG A 171 2.50 -13.97 19.27
C ARG A 171 3.25 -14.56 18.10
N ASP A 172 3.80 -15.74 18.29
CA ASP A 172 4.36 -16.54 17.19
C ASP A 172 3.24 -17.18 16.38
N PHE A 173 3.56 -17.64 15.19
CA PHE A 173 2.61 -18.39 14.36
C PHE A 173 2.27 -19.74 15.00
N SER A 174 0.99 -20.07 15.02
CA SER A 174 0.52 -21.39 15.41
C SER A 174 0.97 -22.47 14.42
N GLU A 175 0.96 -23.73 14.83
CA GLU A 175 1.23 -24.87 13.91
C GLU A 175 0.25 -24.87 12.73
N VAL A 176 -1.01 -24.46 12.96
CA VAL A 176 -2.04 -24.35 11.92
C VAL A 176 -1.69 -23.25 10.94
N ALA A 177 -1.24 -22.07 11.41
CA ALA A 177 -0.81 -20.98 10.55
C ALA A 177 0.38 -21.38 9.68
N TRP A 178 1.37 -22.08 10.25
CA TRP A 178 2.51 -22.62 9.50
C TRP A 178 2.08 -23.64 8.43
N ALA A 179 1.12 -24.51 8.75
CA ALA A 179 0.60 -25.48 7.79
C ALA A 179 -0.12 -24.79 6.63
N LYS A 180 -1.01 -23.81 6.92
CA LYS A 180 -1.72 -23.02 5.91
C LYS A 180 -0.74 -22.26 5.01
N LEU A 181 0.29 -21.63 5.59
CA LEU A 181 1.32 -20.91 4.85
C LEU A 181 2.08 -21.83 3.90
N LYS A 182 2.50 -23.03 4.34
CA LYS A 182 3.17 -24.00 3.49
C LYS A 182 2.30 -24.44 2.31
N ILE A 183 1.01 -24.66 2.53
CA ILE A 183 0.05 -24.99 1.46
C ILE A 183 -0.03 -23.83 0.46
N PHE A 184 -0.20 -22.60 0.96
CA PHE A 184 -0.25 -21.39 0.14
C PHE A 184 1.00 -21.26 -0.74
N MET A 185 2.19 -21.47 -0.18
CA MET A 185 3.47 -21.38 -0.91
C MET A 185 3.62 -22.41 -2.03
N VAL A 186 2.88 -23.51 -2.01
CA VAL A 186 2.84 -24.53 -3.08
C VAL A 186 1.80 -24.17 -4.15
N GLU A 187 0.68 -23.64 -3.74
CA GLU A 187 -0.48 -23.39 -4.63
C GLU A 187 -0.37 -22.04 -5.34
N PHE A 188 -0.02 -20.98 -4.64
CA PHE A 188 0.01 -19.62 -5.18
C PHE A 188 0.88 -19.46 -6.43
N PRO A 189 2.11 -20.01 -6.52
CA PRO A 189 2.92 -19.94 -7.73
C PRO A 189 2.25 -20.56 -8.97
N LYS A 190 1.47 -21.63 -8.78
CA LYS A 190 0.73 -22.27 -9.88
C LYS A 190 -0.37 -21.37 -10.38
N PHE A 191 -1.16 -20.81 -9.45
CA PHE A 191 -2.21 -19.86 -9.77
C PHE A 191 -1.68 -18.59 -10.42
N LEU A 192 -0.57 -18.05 -9.94
CA LEU A 192 0.05 -16.87 -10.51
C LEU A 192 0.47 -17.12 -11.96
N LYS A 193 1.07 -18.29 -12.24
CA LYS A 193 1.45 -18.68 -13.60
C LYS A 193 0.24 -18.86 -14.52
N GLU A 194 -0.85 -19.45 -14.02
CA GLU A 194 -2.10 -19.60 -14.77
C GLU A 194 -2.72 -18.23 -15.06
N PHE A 195 -2.80 -17.35 -14.06
CA PHE A 195 -3.30 -15.98 -14.23
C PHE A 195 -2.50 -15.20 -15.27
N GLN A 196 -1.16 -15.27 -15.21
CA GLN A 196 -0.30 -14.66 -16.23
C GLN A 196 -0.62 -15.20 -17.63
N SER A 197 -0.75 -16.52 -17.77
CA SER A 197 -1.04 -17.13 -19.08
C SER A 197 -2.38 -16.71 -19.68
N LEU A 198 -3.35 -16.37 -18.82
CA LEU A 198 -4.68 -15.92 -19.24
C LEU A 198 -4.71 -14.46 -19.69
N ILE A 199 -3.95 -13.59 -19.03
CA ILE A 199 -4.08 -12.14 -19.18
C ILE A 199 -2.90 -11.51 -19.91
N GLU A 200 -1.66 -11.82 -19.53
CA GLU A 200 -0.44 -11.14 -19.98
C GLU A 200 -0.34 -11.01 -21.52
N ARG A 201 -0.65 -12.08 -22.25
CA ARG A 201 -0.58 -12.14 -23.72
C ARG A 201 -1.95 -12.07 -24.40
N ASN A 202 -2.99 -11.71 -23.65
CA ASN A 202 -4.29 -11.51 -24.25
C ASN A 202 -4.27 -10.24 -25.11
N ARG A 203 -4.61 -10.37 -26.39
CA ARG A 203 -4.55 -9.27 -27.34
C ARG A 203 -5.43 -8.08 -26.89
N ILE A 204 -6.64 -8.34 -26.41
CA ILE A 204 -7.56 -7.28 -25.96
C ILE A 204 -6.94 -6.55 -24.76
N PHE A 205 -6.35 -7.29 -23.81
CA PHE A 205 -5.68 -6.71 -22.66
C PHE A 205 -4.50 -5.83 -23.08
N MET A 206 -3.64 -6.33 -23.97
CA MET A 206 -2.48 -5.57 -24.49
C MET A 206 -2.92 -4.32 -25.25
N ASP A 207 -3.89 -4.43 -26.15
CA ASP A 207 -4.40 -3.31 -26.96
C ASP A 207 -5.06 -2.21 -26.09
N ARG A 208 -5.53 -2.58 -24.87
CA ARG A 208 -6.15 -1.65 -23.91
C ARG A 208 -5.17 -1.04 -22.90
N THR A 209 -4.05 -1.69 -22.61
CA THR A 209 -3.16 -1.31 -21.50
C THR A 209 -1.84 -0.70 -21.98
N ILE A 210 -1.36 -1.07 -23.18
CA ILE A 210 -0.16 -0.48 -23.77
C ILE A 210 -0.48 0.96 -24.20
N ASP A 211 0.42 1.87 -23.88
CA ASP A 211 0.28 3.32 -24.10
C ASP A 211 -0.92 3.96 -23.38
N CYS A 212 -1.55 3.26 -22.42
CA CYS A 212 -2.64 3.79 -21.62
C CYS A 212 -2.09 4.47 -20.35
N GLY A 213 -2.34 5.78 -20.20
CA GLY A 213 -1.90 6.59 -19.06
C GLY A 213 -0.39 6.54 -18.84
N PRO A 214 0.45 6.81 -19.86
CA PRO A 214 1.90 6.75 -19.70
C PRO A 214 2.42 7.93 -18.88
N ILE A 215 3.53 7.70 -18.15
CA ILE A 215 4.28 8.74 -17.46
C ILE A 215 5.77 8.45 -17.61
N THR A 216 6.55 9.48 -17.98
CA THR A 216 8.00 9.33 -18.09
C THR A 216 8.66 9.28 -16.71
N GLY A 217 9.83 8.62 -16.60
CA GLY A 217 10.58 8.53 -15.35
C GLY A 217 10.94 9.90 -14.77
N GLU A 218 11.30 10.87 -15.61
CA GLU A 218 11.60 12.26 -15.20
C GLU A 218 10.35 12.92 -14.57
N ARG A 219 9.19 12.80 -15.20
CA ARG A 219 7.94 13.36 -14.67
C ARG A 219 7.51 12.65 -13.39
N ALA A 220 7.62 11.32 -13.35
CA ALA A 220 7.32 10.54 -12.15
C ALA A 220 8.18 10.97 -10.95
N LEU A 221 9.49 11.19 -11.15
CA LEU A 221 10.38 11.73 -10.12
C LEU A 221 10.00 13.16 -9.71
N ALA A 222 9.65 14.03 -10.66
CA ALA A 222 9.25 15.41 -10.37
C ALA A 222 7.97 15.48 -9.51
N TYR A 223 7.04 14.53 -9.70
CA TYR A 223 5.87 14.39 -8.83
C TYR A 223 6.17 13.69 -7.48
N GLY A 224 7.34 13.06 -7.33
CA GLY A 224 7.71 12.32 -6.13
C GLY A 224 7.14 10.90 -6.06
N PHE A 225 6.94 10.25 -7.21
CA PHE A 225 6.50 8.85 -7.29
C PHE A 225 7.49 7.93 -6.60
N THR A 226 6.97 6.83 -6.08
CA THR A 226 7.73 5.71 -5.51
C THR A 226 7.00 4.40 -5.81
N GLY A 227 7.64 3.28 -5.48
CA GLY A 227 7.02 1.97 -5.60
C GLY A 227 6.77 1.49 -7.02
N PRO A 228 5.79 0.59 -7.23
CA PRO A 228 5.52 -0.02 -8.52
C PRO A 228 5.26 0.98 -9.64
N ASN A 229 4.63 2.13 -9.33
CA ASN A 229 4.32 3.16 -10.31
C ASN A 229 5.59 3.89 -10.82
N LEU A 230 6.59 4.10 -9.94
CA LEU A 230 7.88 4.65 -10.33
C LEU A 230 8.72 3.62 -11.09
N ARG A 231 8.74 2.38 -10.60
CA ARG A 231 9.47 1.28 -11.23
C ARG A 231 8.94 0.97 -12.64
N ALA A 232 7.64 1.08 -12.85
CA ALA A 232 7.05 0.97 -14.19
C ALA A 232 7.58 2.04 -15.17
N ALA A 233 7.91 3.24 -14.67
CA ALA A 233 8.50 4.32 -15.45
C ALA A 233 10.03 4.19 -15.65
N GLY A 234 10.63 3.05 -15.32
CA GLY A 234 12.03 2.73 -15.59
C GLY A 234 13.02 3.16 -14.52
N ILE A 235 12.57 3.57 -13.33
CA ILE A 235 13.46 4.02 -12.25
C ILE A 235 13.62 2.92 -11.21
N ASP A 236 14.88 2.55 -10.96
CA ASP A 236 15.29 1.56 -9.96
C ASP A 236 15.31 2.20 -8.56
N TYR A 237 14.19 2.11 -7.85
CA TYR A 237 14.09 2.56 -6.47
C TYR A 237 13.13 1.66 -5.66
N ASP A 238 13.66 1.11 -4.57
CA ASP A 238 12.89 0.32 -3.59
C ASP A 238 13.45 0.59 -2.18
N VAL A 239 12.57 0.94 -1.25
CA VAL A 239 12.97 1.27 0.14
C VAL A 239 13.64 0.07 0.83
N ARG A 240 13.23 -1.16 0.50
CA ARG A 240 13.80 -2.39 1.07
C ARG A 240 15.29 -2.55 0.76
N VAL A 241 15.75 -1.96 -0.35
CA VAL A 241 17.17 -1.96 -0.77
C VAL A 241 17.86 -0.66 -0.43
N ALA A 242 17.22 0.48 -0.68
CA ALA A 242 17.81 1.81 -0.47
C ALA A 242 17.99 2.16 1.02
N ASN A 243 17.04 1.73 1.86
CA ASN A 243 17.05 1.93 3.32
C ASN A 243 16.52 0.68 4.02
N PRO A 244 17.30 -0.41 4.08
CA PRO A 244 16.86 -1.70 4.59
C PRO A 244 16.32 -1.61 6.03
N TYR A 245 15.20 -2.26 6.26
CA TYR A 245 14.56 -2.36 7.55
C TYR A 245 14.20 -3.82 7.84
N SER A 246 13.89 -4.13 9.11
CA SER A 246 13.73 -5.51 9.56
C SER A 246 14.92 -6.38 9.07
N SER A 247 14.67 -7.52 8.51
CA SER A 247 15.73 -8.40 8.02
C SER A 247 15.77 -8.52 6.48
N TYR A 248 15.29 -7.51 5.72
CA TYR A 248 15.29 -7.59 4.25
C TYR A 248 16.67 -7.78 3.65
N GLN A 249 17.73 -7.29 4.29
CA GLN A 249 19.12 -7.48 3.88
C GLN A 249 19.60 -8.96 3.92
N ASP A 250 18.86 -9.83 4.60
CA ASP A 250 19.20 -11.26 4.71
C ASP A 250 18.63 -12.07 3.52
N PHE A 251 17.85 -11.45 2.64
CA PHE A 251 17.14 -12.08 1.53
C PHE A 251 17.62 -11.56 0.17
N ASP A 252 17.75 -12.49 -0.78
CA ASP A 252 18.07 -12.18 -2.17
C ASP A 252 16.78 -12.00 -2.97
N PHE A 253 16.59 -10.83 -3.56
CA PHE A 253 15.49 -10.52 -4.47
C PHE A 253 15.89 -9.45 -5.48
N SER A 254 15.23 -9.41 -6.61
CA SER A 254 15.44 -8.41 -7.65
C SER A 254 14.33 -7.36 -7.61
N ILE A 255 14.64 -6.15 -8.12
CA ILE A 255 13.67 -5.07 -8.26
C ILE A 255 13.14 -5.11 -9.69
N PRO A 256 11.85 -5.44 -9.90
CA PRO A 256 11.27 -5.41 -11.24
C PRO A 256 11.14 -3.98 -11.75
N ILE A 257 11.56 -3.74 -12.99
CA ILE A 257 11.57 -2.43 -13.63
C ILE A 257 10.86 -2.52 -14.98
N GLY A 258 9.94 -1.60 -15.25
CA GLY A 258 9.31 -1.39 -16.56
C GLY A 258 10.13 -0.46 -17.46
N SER A 259 9.56 -0.02 -18.55
CA SER A 259 10.23 0.85 -19.52
C SER A 259 9.39 2.02 -20.01
N ASN A 260 8.07 1.85 -20.14
CA ASN A 260 7.18 2.83 -20.78
C ASN A 260 6.37 3.65 -19.78
N GLY A 261 6.27 3.19 -18.53
CA GLY A 261 5.48 3.85 -17.50
C GLY A 261 3.98 3.85 -17.77
N ASP A 262 3.48 2.93 -18.58
CA ASP A 262 2.07 2.77 -18.91
C ASP A 262 1.34 1.77 -17.99
N THR A 263 0.08 1.55 -18.24
CA THR A 263 -0.75 0.62 -17.48
C THR A 263 -0.25 -0.82 -17.59
N TYR A 264 0.26 -1.23 -18.77
CA TYR A 264 0.81 -2.56 -18.98
C TYR A 264 2.07 -2.79 -18.10
N ASP A 265 2.99 -1.85 -18.10
CA ASP A 265 4.19 -1.93 -17.28
C ASP A 265 3.86 -1.92 -15.78
N ARG A 266 2.89 -1.08 -15.35
CA ARG A 266 2.42 -1.09 -13.95
C ARG A 266 1.81 -2.43 -13.55
N PHE A 267 1.11 -3.10 -14.46
CA PHE A 267 0.60 -4.46 -14.25
C PHE A 267 1.75 -5.47 -14.15
N MET A 268 2.68 -5.45 -15.10
CA MET A 268 3.79 -6.42 -15.17
C MET A 268 4.74 -6.32 -13.97
N VAL A 269 5.06 -5.10 -13.53
CA VAL A 269 5.89 -4.88 -12.33
C VAL A 269 5.25 -5.54 -11.11
N ARG A 270 3.93 -5.36 -10.89
CA ARG A 270 3.25 -5.98 -9.75
C ARG A 270 3.20 -7.51 -9.83
N ILE A 271 3.04 -8.06 -11.01
CA ILE A 271 3.13 -9.51 -11.21
C ILE A 271 4.53 -10.03 -10.82
N GLN A 272 5.57 -9.35 -11.26
CA GLN A 272 6.94 -9.74 -10.94
C GLN A 272 7.24 -9.55 -9.44
N GLU A 273 6.74 -8.48 -8.82
CA GLU A 273 6.86 -8.29 -7.37
C GLU A 273 6.18 -9.40 -6.57
N MET A 274 5.07 -9.96 -7.04
CA MET A 274 4.46 -11.14 -6.39
C MET A 274 5.38 -12.36 -6.46
N TRP A 275 6.12 -12.56 -7.55
CA TRP A 275 7.12 -13.63 -7.64
C TRP A 275 8.28 -13.40 -6.67
N GLU A 276 8.77 -12.17 -6.57
CA GLU A 276 9.83 -11.83 -5.61
C GLU A 276 9.36 -11.99 -4.15
N SER A 277 8.11 -11.59 -3.84
CA SER A 277 7.50 -11.80 -2.52
C SER A 277 7.44 -13.30 -2.17
N VAL A 278 7.08 -14.15 -3.12
CA VAL A 278 7.11 -15.62 -2.93
C VAL A 278 8.54 -16.10 -2.64
N SER A 279 9.55 -15.59 -3.36
CA SER A 279 10.94 -15.91 -3.14
C SER A 279 11.42 -15.50 -1.74
N ILE A 280 11.10 -14.27 -1.33
CA ILE A 280 11.44 -13.75 0.01
C ILE A 280 10.82 -14.61 1.10
N ILE A 281 9.50 -14.90 1.01
CA ILE A 281 8.81 -15.74 2.00
C ILE A 281 9.45 -17.13 2.09
N LYS A 282 9.80 -17.73 0.96
CA LYS A 282 10.46 -19.03 0.93
C LYS A 282 11.82 -18.99 1.63
N GLN A 283 12.64 -17.99 1.33
CA GLN A 283 13.93 -17.80 1.99
C GLN A 283 13.76 -17.55 3.50
N ALA A 284 12.75 -16.77 3.89
CA ALA A 284 12.44 -16.51 5.29
C ALA A 284 12.04 -17.79 6.04
N LEU A 285 11.27 -18.68 5.40
CA LEU A 285 10.89 -19.97 5.97
C LEU A 285 12.12 -20.89 6.14
N ASP A 286 13.02 -20.91 5.14
CA ASP A 286 14.21 -21.76 5.16
C ASP A 286 15.26 -21.27 6.18
N LYS A 287 15.39 -19.95 6.36
CA LYS A 287 16.37 -19.32 7.24
C LYS A 287 15.82 -18.93 8.63
N MET A 288 14.55 -19.27 8.95
CA MET A 288 13.86 -18.84 10.17
C MET A 288 14.68 -19.13 11.44
N PRO A 289 15.11 -18.10 12.19
CA PRO A 289 15.84 -18.30 13.45
C PRO A 289 14.92 -18.79 14.55
N LYS A 290 15.51 -19.51 15.52
CA LYS A 290 14.84 -19.82 16.79
C LYS A 290 15.07 -18.68 17.78
N GLY A 291 14.17 -18.47 18.71
CA GLY A 291 14.31 -17.48 19.76
C GLY A 291 13.01 -16.76 20.06
N GLU A 292 13.14 -15.67 20.77
CA GLU A 292 12.01 -14.82 21.16
C GLU A 292 11.46 -14.08 19.94
N PHE A 293 10.15 -13.82 19.95
CA PHE A 293 9.43 -13.06 18.92
C PHE A 293 9.08 -11.64 19.40
N HIS A 294 9.56 -11.26 20.59
CA HIS A 294 9.35 -9.96 21.19
C HIS A 294 10.57 -9.52 22.01
N ALA A 295 10.92 -8.24 21.99
CA ALA A 295 11.96 -7.66 22.82
C ALA A 295 11.48 -7.52 24.27
N ASP A 296 12.41 -7.47 25.21
CA ASP A 296 12.11 -7.21 26.62
C ASP A 296 11.89 -5.70 26.85
N VAL A 297 10.70 -5.23 26.49
CA VAL A 297 10.25 -3.84 26.66
C VAL A 297 8.90 -3.81 27.37
N PRO A 298 8.87 -4.10 28.68
CA PRO A 298 7.64 -4.28 29.45
C PRO A 298 6.76 -3.03 29.51
N GLU A 299 7.30 -1.86 29.19
CA GLU A 299 6.60 -0.58 29.12
C GLU A 299 5.72 -0.44 27.89
N PHE A 300 5.98 -1.22 26.83
CA PHE A 300 5.30 -1.13 25.53
C PHE A 300 4.52 -2.38 25.16
N TYR A 301 4.69 -3.46 25.90
CA TYR A 301 4.08 -4.76 25.63
C TYR A 301 3.24 -5.26 26.80
N LEU A 302 2.04 -5.74 26.54
CA LEU A 302 1.17 -6.29 27.56
C LEU A 302 1.77 -7.57 28.16
N PRO A 303 2.01 -7.63 29.48
CA PRO A 303 2.54 -8.81 30.12
C PRO A 303 1.55 -9.98 30.05
N ASN A 304 2.07 -11.19 30.20
CA ASN A 304 1.25 -12.39 30.26
C ASN A 304 0.22 -12.32 31.38
N LYS A 305 -0.99 -12.80 31.14
CA LYS A 305 -2.10 -12.73 32.09
C LYS A 305 -1.76 -13.37 33.44
N GLU A 306 -1.03 -14.48 33.44
CA GLU A 306 -0.60 -15.15 34.68
C GLU A 306 0.38 -14.28 35.50
N ASP A 307 1.28 -13.57 34.83
CA ASP A 307 2.21 -12.66 35.49
C ASP A 307 1.49 -11.46 36.09
N VAL A 308 0.46 -10.93 35.39
CA VAL A 308 -0.37 -9.83 35.93
C VAL A 308 -1.04 -10.20 37.26
N TYR A 309 -1.43 -11.47 37.44
CA TYR A 309 -2.03 -11.94 38.70
C TYR A 309 -1.03 -12.29 39.79
N SER A 310 0.25 -12.51 39.44
CA SER A 310 1.25 -13.03 40.39
C SER A 310 2.39 -12.07 40.68
N LYS A 311 2.65 -11.07 39.81
CA LYS A 311 3.77 -10.13 39.88
C LYS A 311 3.27 -8.68 39.92
N MET A 312 3.73 -7.91 40.90
CA MET A 312 3.32 -6.50 41.04
C MET A 312 3.79 -5.63 39.88
N GLU A 313 5.01 -5.83 39.39
CA GLU A 313 5.56 -5.09 38.25
C GLU A 313 4.72 -5.31 36.99
N ALA A 314 4.35 -6.55 36.70
CA ALA A 314 3.50 -6.90 35.56
C ALA A 314 2.11 -6.25 35.66
N LEU A 315 1.53 -6.19 36.85
CA LEU A 315 0.26 -5.49 37.09
C LEU A 315 0.39 -3.99 36.85
N ILE A 316 1.49 -3.36 37.29
CA ILE A 316 1.74 -1.93 37.07
C ILE A 316 1.90 -1.64 35.56
N TYR A 317 2.71 -2.40 34.84
CA TYR A 317 2.87 -2.24 33.39
C TYR A 317 1.56 -2.47 32.62
N HIS A 318 0.81 -3.50 32.97
CA HIS A 318 -0.51 -3.75 32.42
C HIS A 318 -1.42 -2.53 32.60
N PHE A 319 -1.50 -1.97 33.79
CA PHE A 319 -2.31 -0.79 34.09
C PHE A 319 -1.86 0.42 33.27
N LYS A 320 -0.56 0.74 33.27
CA LYS A 320 0.00 1.85 32.49
C LYS A 320 -0.35 1.74 30.99
N ILE A 321 -0.10 0.58 30.39
CA ILE A 321 -0.36 0.36 28.95
C ILE A 321 -1.86 0.48 28.62
N VAL A 322 -2.74 -0.12 29.44
CA VAL A 322 -4.20 -0.03 29.24
C VAL A 322 -4.68 1.41 29.37
N MET A 323 -4.11 2.18 30.33
CA MET A 323 -4.41 3.60 30.48
C MET A 323 -3.74 4.48 29.42
N GLY A 324 -2.89 3.89 28.56
CA GLY A 324 -2.17 4.58 27.48
C GLY A 324 -1.00 5.43 27.95
N GLU A 325 -0.45 5.13 29.11
CA GLU A 325 0.76 5.77 29.64
C GLU A 325 1.98 4.97 29.16
N MET A 326 2.54 5.37 28.03
CA MET A 326 3.78 4.82 27.47
C MET A 326 4.87 5.89 27.59
N ASP A 327 6.01 5.53 28.15
CA ASP A 327 7.13 6.45 28.38
C ASP A 327 7.96 6.61 27.09
N VAL A 328 7.43 7.37 26.12
CA VAL A 328 8.14 7.66 24.87
C VAL A 328 9.04 8.88 25.06
N PRO A 329 10.34 8.81 24.74
CA PRO A 329 11.25 9.93 24.92
C PRO A 329 10.93 11.09 24.00
N LYS A 330 11.40 12.30 24.36
CA LYS A 330 11.36 13.46 23.48
C LYS A 330 12.32 13.26 22.31
N GLY A 331 11.84 13.57 21.12
CA GLY A 331 12.65 13.48 19.90
C GLY A 331 11.80 13.52 18.64
N GLU A 332 12.49 13.49 17.54
CA GLU A 332 11.85 13.38 16.22
C GLU A 332 12.48 12.25 15.43
N VAL A 333 11.68 11.59 14.61
CA VAL A 333 12.13 10.48 13.78
C VAL A 333 11.32 10.43 12.48
N TYR A 334 12.00 10.10 11.40
CA TYR A 334 11.39 9.64 10.16
C TYR A 334 11.77 8.19 9.92
N HIS A 335 10.79 7.38 9.59
CA HIS A 335 10.97 6.01 9.15
C HIS A 335 10.03 5.71 7.99
N SER A 336 10.50 4.98 7.00
CA SER A 336 9.70 4.59 5.85
C SER A 336 9.80 3.09 5.59
N VAL A 337 8.72 2.56 5.03
CA VAL A 337 8.62 1.17 4.59
C VAL A 337 8.12 1.11 3.15
N GLU A 338 8.48 0.07 2.42
CA GLU A 338 7.95 -0.15 1.09
C GLU A 338 6.53 -0.74 1.21
N GLY A 339 5.51 0.10 1.00
CA GLY A 339 4.12 -0.33 0.92
C GLY A 339 3.78 -1.01 -0.40
N GLY A 340 2.59 -1.56 -0.55
CA GLY A 340 2.11 -2.10 -1.83
C GLY A 340 2.01 -1.05 -2.94
N ASN A 341 1.83 0.22 -2.57
CA ASN A 341 1.72 1.36 -3.48
C ASN A 341 3.00 2.21 -3.59
N GLY A 342 4.00 1.93 -2.78
CA GLY A 342 5.27 2.64 -2.73
C GLY A 342 5.67 3.01 -1.31
N GLU A 343 6.61 3.94 -1.18
CA GLU A 343 7.13 4.36 0.11
C GLU A 343 6.05 4.96 0.99
N LEU A 344 5.73 4.28 2.08
CA LEU A 344 4.90 4.79 3.18
C LEU A 344 5.82 5.29 4.29
N GLY A 345 5.81 6.59 4.55
CA GLY A 345 6.66 7.22 5.55
C GLY A 345 5.88 7.74 6.75
N PHE A 346 6.51 7.66 7.91
CA PHE A 346 6.00 8.15 9.19
C PHE A 346 6.99 9.18 9.76
N TYR A 347 6.57 10.42 9.85
CA TYR A 347 7.33 11.47 10.54
C TYR A 347 6.68 11.74 11.89
N LEU A 348 7.39 11.44 12.95
CA LEU A 348 6.90 11.46 14.32
C LEU A 348 7.73 12.45 15.14
N ILE A 349 7.03 13.37 15.84
CA ILE A 349 7.61 14.24 16.86
C ILE A 349 6.97 13.89 18.20
N SER A 350 7.80 13.57 19.18
CA SER A 350 7.40 13.33 20.56
C SER A 350 7.93 14.44 21.46
N ASP A 351 7.06 14.99 22.30
CA ASP A 351 7.41 15.93 23.37
C ASP A 351 7.58 15.28 24.74
N GLY A 352 7.52 13.93 24.76
CA GLY A 352 7.58 13.13 26.00
C GLY A 352 6.24 13.00 26.72
N ASN A 353 5.14 13.36 26.05
CA ASN A 353 3.79 13.19 26.55
C ASN A 353 3.19 11.85 26.10
N ARG A 354 2.00 11.55 26.63
CA ARG A 354 1.22 10.34 26.35
C ARG A 354 0.87 10.14 24.86
N SER A 355 0.74 11.23 24.10
CA SER A 355 0.40 11.22 22.68
C SER A 355 1.48 11.95 21.87
N PRO A 356 1.65 11.65 20.58
CA PRO A 356 2.55 12.40 19.72
C PRO A 356 2.22 13.89 19.70
N PHE A 357 3.26 14.74 19.72
CA PHE A 357 3.10 16.17 19.44
C PHE A 357 2.69 16.39 17.98
N ARG A 358 3.32 15.66 17.03
CA ARG A 358 2.97 15.67 15.62
C ARG A 358 3.22 14.29 15.01
N LEU A 359 2.28 13.84 14.18
CA LEU A 359 2.43 12.70 13.32
C LEU A 359 2.04 13.09 11.90
N HIS A 360 2.91 12.82 10.93
CA HIS A 360 2.64 13.03 9.51
C HIS A 360 2.89 11.74 8.74
N PHE A 361 1.96 11.42 7.83
CA PHE A 361 2.05 10.27 6.94
C PHE A 361 2.47 10.73 5.54
N ARG A 362 3.64 10.28 5.07
CA ARG A 362 3.97 10.36 3.66
C ARG A 362 3.24 9.24 2.94
N ARG A 363 2.25 9.60 2.14
CA ARG A 363 1.28 8.67 1.51
C ARG A 363 1.52 8.60 0.02
N PRO A 364 1.94 7.46 -0.56
CA PRO A 364 2.22 7.37 -1.98
C PRO A 364 0.99 7.67 -2.84
N CYS A 365 -0.20 7.18 -2.48
CA CYS A 365 -1.43 7.44 -3.26
C CYS A 365 -1.74 8.92 -3.44
N PHE A 366 -1.60 9.73 -2.39
CA PHE A 366 -1.85 11.17 -2.46
C PHE A 366 -0.88 11.87 -3.41
N ILE A 367 0.37 11.42 -3.42
CA ILE A 367 1.44 12.01 -4.23
C ILE A 367 1.20 11.72 -5.72
N TYR A 368 1.07 10.44 -6.10
CA TYR A 368 0.97 10.11 -7.51
C TYR A 368 -0.40 10.43 -8.12
N TYR A 369 -1.45 10.55 -7.31
CA TYR A 369 -2.76 10.99 -7.81
C TYR A 369 -2.75 12.42 -8.35
N GLN A 370 -1.79 13.25 -7.93
CA GLN A 370 -1.59 14.58 -8.49
C GLN A 370 -1.20 14.57 -9.97
N ALA A 371 -0.57 13.50 -10.45
CA ALA A 371 -0.21 13.33 -11.87
C ALA A 371 -1.36 12.77 -12.71
N TYR A 372 -2.43 12.28 -12.09
CA TYR A 372 -3.53 11.64 -12.79
C TYR A 372 -4.14 12.50 -13.93
N PRO A 373 -4.41 13.81 -13.76
CA PRO A 373 -4.88 14.65 -14.85
C PRO A 373 -3.95 14.68 -16.07
N GLU A 374 -2.63 14.72 -15.85
CA GLU A 374 -1.64 14.70 -16.92
C GLU A 374 -1.66 13.36 -17.67
N MET A 375 -1.80 12.26 -16.93
CA MET A 375 -1.76 10.91 -17.51
C MET A 375 -2.99 10.57 -18.35
N ILE A 376 -4.14 11.20 -18.10
CA ILE A 376 -5.40 10.89 -18.81
C ILE A 376 -5.77 11.92 -19.89
N THR A 377 -5.16 13.10 -19.88
CA THR A 377 -5.45 14.15 -20.88
C THR A 377 -5.01 13.70 -22.26
N GLY A 378 -5.90 13.81 -23.24
CA GLY A 378 -5.71 13.32 -24.60
C GLY A 378 -6.12 11.86 -24.82
N GLY A 379 -6.40 11.11 -23.74
CA GLY A 379 -6.91 9.74 -23.77
C GLY A 379 -8.44 9.66 -23.81
N LEU A 380 -8.96 8.45 -23.86
CA LEU A 380 -10.39 8.15 -23.83
C LEU A 380 -10.92 8.09 -22.39
N LEU A 381 -12.22 8.25 -22.23
CA LEU A 381 -12.87 8.07 -20.91
C LEU A 381 -12.59 6.69 -20.30
N SER A 382 -12.58 5.65 -21.11
CA SER A 382 -12.24 4.28 -20.67
C SER A 382 -10.80 4.14 -20.21
N ASP A 383 -9.87 4.91 -20.79
CA ASP A 383 -8.46 4.91 -20.41
C ASP A 383 -8.22 5.63 -19.09
N ALA A 384 -9.05 6.65 -18.77
CA ALA A 384 -9.02 7.30 -17.46
C ALA A 384 -9.33 6.31 -16.34
N ILE A 385 -10.40 5.50 -16.51
CA ILE A 385 -10.78 4.49 -15.51
C ILE A 385 -9.65 3.47 -15.34
N LEU A 386 -9.12 2.96 -16.44
CA LEU A 386 -8.06 1.96 -16.44
C LEU A 386 -6.75 2.49 -15.85
N THR A 387 -6.38 3.72 -16.19
CA THR A 387 -5.21 4.41 -15.61
C THR A 387 -5.33 4.48 -14.09
N MET A 388 -6.49 4.90 -13.58
CA MET A 388 -6.74 5.00 -12.14
C MET A 388 -6.63 3.65 -11.42
N SER A 389 -7.24 2.61 -11.98
CA SER A 389 -7.13 1.24 -11.44
C SER A 389 -5.69 0.75 -11.44
N SER A 390 -4.91 1.07 -12.49
CA SER A 390 -3.51 0.67 -12.60
C SER A 390 -2.58 1.39 -11.60
N MET A 391 -2.92 2.59 -11.20
CA MET A 391 -2.20 3.33 -10.16
C MET A 391 -2.45 2.74 -8.77
N ASN A 392 -3.46 1.89 -8.61
CA ASN A 392 -3.89 1.32 -7.33
C ASN A 392 -4.23 2.39 -6.29
N VAL A 393 -5.11 3.31 -6.68
CA VAL A 393 -5.52 4.39 -5.77
C VAL A 393 -6.39 3.84 -4.65
N ILE A 394 -5.84 3.82 -3.44
CA ILE A 394 -6.55 3.41 -2.23
C ILE A 394 -7.04 4.64 -1.49
N ALA A 395 -8.36 4.74 -1.37
CA ALA A 395 -9.02 5.93 -0.84
C ALA A 395 -8.62 6.31 0.58
N GLY A 396 -8.45 5.31 1.45
CA GLY A 396 -8.03 5.56 2.83
C GLY A 396 -6.64 6.19 2.91
N GLU A 397 -5.73 5.80 2.01
CA GLU A 397 -4.40 6.38 1.89
C GLU A 397 -4.42 7.74 1.18
N LEU A 398 -5.31 7.90 0.20
CA LEU A 398 -5.46 9.15 -0.54
C LEU A 398 -5.92 10.29 0.36
N ASP A 399 -6.91 10.04 1.22
CA ASP A 399 -7.64 11.04 2.00
C ASP A 399 -7.27 11.05 3.51
N ALA A 400 -6.24 10.35 3.95
CA ALA A 400 -5.87 10.22 5.37
C ALA A 400 -5.43 11.54 6.04
#